data_048e94013840c8fea49c1bc08b0d8a56
#
_entry.id   048e94013840c8fea49c1bc08b0d8a56
#
_cell.length_a   1.000
_cell.length_b   1.000
_cell.length_c   1.000
_cell.angle_alpha   90.00
_cell.angle_beta   90.00
_cell.angle_gamma   90.00
#
_symmetry.space_group_name_H-M   'P 1'
#
loop_
_entity.id
_entity.type
_entity.pdbx_description
1 polymer ?
#
loop_
_entity_poly.entity_id
_entity_poly.type
_entity_poly.pdbx_seq_one_letter_code
_entity_poly.pdbx_strand_id
1 'polypeptide(L)'
;MIKLKRVITIAMVLSSVVLVAQTDQEVLKTIYKQSLTNGQSYNWLNHLSNQIGSRLSGSLGAERAVAYTKEELDKLGLDKVWLQPVMVPRWVRGAKEYAFVETEPGKTNTVNICALGGSVATPGLGLKANIVEVKNFEELEALGKSQVEGKIVFYNRPMQADLISTFEAYGGCVNQRYKGAVEAAKYGAIAVIVRSMNLRQDDFPHTGSMTYGDLPVDERIPSAAISTNDANLLSTMLQLNKNIKFYFKQSCKQLKDVQSYNVIGQITGSEFPNEYMVVGGHLDSWDLGDGSHDDGAGVVQSMDVLRLLKESGITPKRSIRVVLFMNEENGLRGGKKYAEVAKQKNENHVFALESDSGGFTPRGFSFDCTDASFSQVLSWEPLFKPYLIHYFEKGGSGADVGPLKTETNVLAGLRPDSQRYFDHHHASNDTFDAINKRELELGAATMTSLVYLFDKYGINPINTSKVIKR
;
A
#
# COMPACT_ATOMS: atom_id res chain seq x y z
N MET A 1 -54.43 73.43 -23.05
CA MET A 1 -54.15 72.33 -22.10
C MET A 1 -53.32 71.29 -22.83
N ILE A 2 -52.02 71.28 -22.62
CA ILE A 2 -51.09 70.35 -23.27
C ILE A 2 -50.72 69.28 -22.21
N LYS A 3 -51.06 68.04 -22.48
CA LYS A 3 -50.71 66.84 -21.60
C LYS A 3 -49.27 66.43 -21.97
N LEU A 4 -48.35 66.59 -21.03
CA LEU A 4 -46.98 66.15 -21.10
C LEU A 4 -46.96 64.62 -20.75
N LYS A 5 -46.65 63.74 -21.72
CA LYS A 5 -46.40 62.35 -21.53
C LYS A 5 -44.95 62.17 -21.08
N ARG A 6 -44.74 61.77 -19.81
CA ARG A 6 -43.43 61.32 -19.34
C ARG A 6 -43.16 59.88 -19.85
N VAL A 7 -42.14 59.75 -20.69
CA VAL A 7 -41.58 58.43 -21.07
C VAL A 7 -40.49 58.11 -20.04
N ILE A 8 -40.74 57.09 -19.25
CA ILE A 8 -39.74 56.53 -18.32
C ILE A 8 -38.96 55.47 -19.12
N THR A 9 -37.71 55.76 -19.47
CA THR A 9 -36.80 54.80 -20.08
C THR A 9 -36.13 54.01 -18.93
N ILE A 10 -36.50 52.73 -18.74
CA ILE A 10 -35.81 51.82 -17.82
C ILE A 10 -34.56 51.34 -18.56
N ALA A 11 -33.39 51.83 -18.14
CA ALA A 11 -32.10 51.28 -18.58
C ALA A 11 -31.84 50.01 -17.80
N MET A 12 -32.01 48.84 -18.45
CA MET A 12 -31.64 47.55 -17.92
C MET A 12 -30.11 47.39 -18.03
N VAL A 13 -29.39 47.61 -16.94
CA VAL A 13 -27.95 47.35 -16.87
C VAL A 13 -27.78 45.83 -16.79
N LEU A 14 -27.50 45.16 -17.91
CA LEU A 14 -27.01 43.80 -17.96
C LEU A 14 -25.55 43.84 -17.45
N SER A 15 -25.36 43.52 -16.15
CA SER A 15 -24.04 43.14 -15.63
C SER A 15 -23.71 41.77 -16.16
N SER A 16 -22.96 41.70 -17.25
CA SER A 16 -22.32 40.44 -17.68
C SER A 16 -21.25 40.08 -16.66
N VAL A 17 -21.56 39.15 -15.79
CA VAL A 17 -20.56 38.46 -14.95
C VAL A 17 -19.67 37.68 -15.91
N VAL A 18 -18.52 38.20 -16.24
CA VAL A 18 -17.47 37.45 -16.93
C VAL A 18 -16.96 36.44 -15.93
N LEU A 19 -17.45 35.19 -16.01
CA LEU A 19 -16.85 34.06 -15.34
C LEU A 19 -15.46 33.85 -15.97
N VAL A 20 -14.43 34.40 -15.35
CA VAL A 20 -13.04 34.07 -15.68
C VAL A 20 -12.83 32.65 -15.19
N ALA A 21 -12.64 31.70 -16.12
CA ALA A 21 -12.29 30.34 -15.75
C ALA A 21 -10.99 30.35 -14.94
N GLN A 22 -10.99 29.72 -13.75
CA GLN A 22 -9.81 29.59 -12.93
C GLN A 22 -8.71 28.84 -13.71
N THR A 23 -7.48 29.32 -13.58
CA THR A 23 -6.32 28.62 -14.13
C THR A 23 -6.06 27.34 -13.31
N ASP A 24 -5.38 26.36 -13.92
CA ASP A 24 -5.01 25.12 -13.17
C ASP A 24 -4.18 25.44 -11.93
N GLN A 25 -3.29 26.42 -12.01
CA GLN A 25 -2.49 26.86 -10.87
C GLN A 25 -3.36 27.34 -9.69
N GLU A 26 -4.43 28.09 -9.98
CA GLU A 26 -5.36 28.57 -8.95
C GLU A 26 -6.19 27.43 -8.35
N VAL A 27 -6.61 26.46 -9.18
CA VAL A 27 -7.34 25.28 -8.72
C VAL A 27 -6.43 24.43 -7.83
N LEU A 28 -5.22 24.10 -8.26
CA LEU A 28 -4.26 23.34 -7.45
C LEU A 28 -3.99 24.06 -6.12
N LYS A 29 -3.76 25.39 -6.16
CA LYS A 29 -3.56 26.20 -4.94
C LYS A 29 -4.75 26.08 -3.99
N THR A 30 -5.98 26.06 -4.50
CA THR A 30 -7.19 25.88 -3.70
C THR A 30 -7.24 24.50 -3.05
N ILE A 31 -6.95 23.43 -3.82
CA ILE A 31 -6.89 22.05 -3.32
C ILE A 31 -5.88 21.91 -2.17
N TYR A 32 -4.63 22.38 -2.38
CA TYR A 32 -3.60 22.34 -1.34
C TYR A 32 -3.98 23.16 -0.10
N LYS A 33 -4.58 24.34 -0.31
CA LYS A 33 -5.07 25.15 0.82
C LYS A 33 -6.15 24.42 1.61
N GLN A 34 -7.16 23.87 0.94
CA GLN A 34 -8.24 23.13 1.62
C GLN A 34 -7.70 21.90 2.39
N SER A 35 -6.85 21.11 1.78
CA SER A 35 -6.25 19.96 2.44
C SER A 35 -5.46 20.38 3.70
N LEU A 36 -4.60 21.38 3.60
CA LEU A 36 -3.74 21.80 4.71
C LEU A 36 -4.46 22.55 5.84
N THR A 37 -5.63 23.16 5.56
CA THR A 37 -6.38 23.92 6.59
C THR A 37 -7.59 23.18 7.15
N ASN A 38 -8.22 22.31 6.36
CA ASN A 38 -9.45 21.61 6.66
C ASN A 38 -9.38 20.09 6.38
N GLY A 39 -8.16 19.52 6.18
CA GLY A 39 -7.95 18.12 5.87
C GLY A 39 -8.56 17.20 6.91
N GLN A 40 -9.07 16.04 6.46
CA GLN A 40 -9.67 15.02 7.30
C GLN A 40 -8.87 13.72 7.36
N SER A 41 -7.87 13.57 6.48
CA SER A 41 -7.04 12.36 6.42
C SER A 41 -6.45 11.99 7.79
N TYR A 42 -5.92 12.97 8.52
CA TYR A 42 -5.31 12.73 9.84
C TYR A 42 -6.34 12.29 10.90
N ASN A 43 -7.56 12.86 10.89
CA ASN A 43 -8.61 12.49 11.84
C ASN A 43 -9.14 11.07 11.55
N TRP A 44 -9.34 10.72 10.29
CA TRP A 44 -9.76 9.38 9.88
C TRP A 44 -8.69 8.34 10.19
N LEU A 45 -7.42 8.65 9.93
CA LEU A 45 -6.33 7.75 10.26
C LEU A 45 -6.18 7.54 11.77
N ASN A 46 -6.35 8.61 12.57
CA ASN A 46 -6.36 8.48 14.02
C ASN A 46 -7.41 7.46 14.51
N HIS A 47 -8.60 7.46 13.91
CA HIS A 47 -9.63 6.49 14.26
C HIS A 47 -9.26 5.06 13.80
N LEU A 48 -8.81 4.92 12.55
CA LEU A 48 -8.38 3.61 11.99
C LEU A 48 -7.26 3.00 12.84
N SER A 49 -6.28 3.80 13.24
CA SER A 49 -5.11 3.33 14.00
C SER A 49 -5.43 3.11 15.49
N ASN A 50 -5.94 4.13 16.17
CA ASN A 50 -6.05 4.12 17.63
C ASN A 50 -7.38 3.55 18.17
N GLN A 51 -8.44 3.49 17.37
CA GLN A 51 -9.73 2.92 17.79
C GLN A 51 -10.00 1.54 17.20
N ILE A 52 -9.47 1.25 16.01
CA ILE A 52 -9.62 -0.05 15.35
C ILE A 52 -8.32 -0.86 15.48
N GLY A 53 -7.17 -0.26 15.17
CA GLY A 53 -5.87 -0.92 15.21
C GLY A 53 -5.60 -1.79 13.98
N SER A 54 -4.89 -2.90 14.18
CA SER A 54 -4.52 -3.83 13.12
C SER A 54 -5.75 -4.40 12.38
N ARG A 55 -5.62 -4.56 11.06
CA ARG A 55 -6.75 -4.83 10.16
C ARG A 55 -6.52 -6.00 9.22
N LEU A 56 -5.74 -7.00 9.64
CA LEU A 56 -5.45 -8.16 8.78
C LEU A 56 -6.74 -8.77 8.24
N SER A 57 -6.78 -9.05 6.96
CA SER A 57 -7.98 -9.53 6.28
C SER A 57 -8.59 -10.77 6.97
N GLY A 58 -9.92 -10.78 7.13
CA GLY A 58 -10.65 -11.81 7.89
C GLY A 58 -10.62 -11.65 9.40
N SER A 59 -10.02 -10.58 9.94
CA SER A 59 -10.05 -10.24 11.37
C SER A 59 -11.23 -9.34 11.75
N LEU A 60 -11.50 -9.22 13.05
CA LEU A 60 -12.48 -8.26 13.58
C LEU A 60 -12.05 -6.80 13.29
N GLY A 61 -10.73 -6.52 13.29
CA GLY A 61 -10.21 -5.20 12.92
C GLY A 61 -10.58 -4.83 11.48
N ALA A 62 -10.39 -5.75 10.54
CA ALA A 62 -10.78 -5.54 9.15
C ALA A 62 -12.30 -5.31 8.99
N GLU A 63 -13.14 -6.06 9.71
CA GLU A 63 -14.60 -5.89 9.72
C GLU A 63 -15.00 -4.49 10.24
N ARG A 64 -14.38 -4.04 11.33
CA ARG A 64 -14.62 -2.70 11.89
C ARG A 64 -14.16 -1.58 10.96
N ALA A 65 -13.03 -1.76 10.27
CA ALA A 65 -12.53 -0.81 9.29
C ALA A 65 -13.46 -0.67 8.09
N VAL A 66 -14.02 -1.78 7.58
CA VAL A 66 -15.06 -1.77 6.53
C VAL A 66 -16.28 -0.97 6.98
N ALA A 67 -16.78 -1.21 8.20
CA ALA A 67 -17.94 -0.50 8.72
C ALA A 67 -17.66 1.00 8.89
N TYR A 68 -16.53 1.35 9.50
CA TYR A 68 -16.13 2.73 9.75
C TYR A 68 -15.93 3.52 8.45
N THR A 69 -15.14 3.00 7.52
CA THR A 69 -14.84 3.73 6.27
C THR A 69 -16.07 3.88 5.39
N LYS A 70 -16.97 2.89 5.40
CA LYS A 70 -18.27 3.03 4.73
C LYS A 70 -19.10 4.15 5.34
N GLU A 71 -19.19 4.23 6.68
CA GLU A 71 -19.91 5.29 7.39
C GLU A 71 -19.34 6.68 7.08
N GLU A 72 -18.02 6.82 7.07
CA GLU A 72 -17.37 8.10 6.75
C GLU A 72 -17.61 8.52 5.29
N LEU A 73 -17.57 7.57 4.33
CA LEU A 73 -17.91 7.85 2.94
C LEU A 73 -19.40 8.23 2.77
N ASP A 74 -20.31 7.59 3.51
CA ASP A 74 -21.73 7.96 3.50
C ASP A 74 -21.94 9.42 3.96
N LYS A 75 -21.19 9.88 4.98
CA LYS A 75 -21.23 11.26 5.49
C LYS A 75 -20.76 12.30 4.47
N LEU A 76 -19.94 11.92 3.49
CA LEU A 76 -19.49 12.82 2.43
C LEU A 76 -20.60 13.19 1.43
N GLY A 77 -21.75 12.52 1.48
CA GLY A 77 -22.86 12.78 0.55
C GLY A 77 -22.45 12.53 -0.90
N LEU A 78 -21.78 11.41 -1.15
CA LEU A 78 -21.44 10.91 -2.48
C LEU A 78 -22.67 10.37 -3.18
N ASP A 79 -22.64 10.27 -4.52
CA ASP A 79 -23.79 9.74 -5.28
C ASP A 79 -24.06 8.27 -5.00
N LYS A 80 -23.02 7.50 -4.70
CA LYS A 80 -23.10 6.07 -4.34
C LYS A 80 -22.02 5.69 -3.35
N VAL A 81 -22.40 4.89 -2.35
CA VAL A 81 -21.47 4.19 -1.45
C VAL A 81 -21.96 2.76 -1.27
N TRP A 82 -21.08 1.78 -1.52
CA TRP A 82 -21.48 0.37 -1.42
C TRP A 82 -20.30 -0.52 -1.00
N LEU A 83 -20.65 -1.71 -0.56
CA LEU A 83 -19.72 -2.79 -0.24
C LEU A 83 -19.67 -3.79 -1.39
N GLN A 84 -18.48 -4.13 -1.85
CA GLN A 84 -18.28 -5.19 -2.85
C GLN A 84 -17.74 -6.44 -2.14
N PRO A 85 -18.51 -7.56 -2.12
CA PRO A 85 -18.08 -8.75 -1.40
C PRO A 85 -16.86 -9.41 -2.04
N VAL A 86 -15.94 -9.85 -1.18
CA VAL A 86 -14.74 -10.61 -1.56
C VAL A 86 -14.46 -11.68 -0.51
N MET A 87 -14.12 -12.90 -0.95
CA MET A 87 -13.67 -13.97 -0.07
C MET A 87 -12.18 -13.81 0.22
N VAL A 88 -11.80 -13.75 1.49
CA VAL A 88 -10.42 -13.51 1.92
C VAL A 88 -9.90 -14.64 2.80
N PRO A 89 -8.58 -14.92 2.78
CA PRO A 89 -7.97 -15.87 3.70
C PRO A 89 -8.07 -15.34 5.12
N ARG A 90 -8.17 -16.27 6.08
CA ARG A 90 -8.13 -15.96 7.50
C ARG A 90 -6.97 -16.68 8.16
N TRP A 91 -5.86 -15.98 8.26
CA TRP A 91 -4.71 -16.43 9.05
C TRP A 91 -4.69 -15.68 10.38
N VAL A 92 -4.32 -16.35 11.45
CA VAL A 92 -4.21 -15.77 12.80
C VAL A 92 -2.84 -16.10 13.37
N ARG A 93 -2.16 -15.10 13.91
CA ARG A 93 -0.83 -15.21 14.52
C ARG A 93 -0.87 -16.05 15.80
N GLY A 94 -1.89 -15.85 16.63
CA GLY A 94 -2.02 -16.51 17.93
C GLY A 94 -1.28 -15.75 19.04
N ALA A 95 -0.67 -16.52 19.97
CA ALA A 95 0.08 -15.92 21.07
C ALA A 95 1.39 -15.29 20.57
N LYS A 96 1.88 -14.27 21.30
CA LYS A 96 3.17 -13.62 21.03
C LYS A 96 4.28 -14.67 20.95
N GLU A 97 5.10 -14.55 19.95
CA GLU A 97 6.22 -15.44 19.69
C GLU A 97 7.32 -15.25 20.75
N TYR A 98 8.07 -16.33 20.97
CA TYR A 98 9.23 -16.30 21.87
C TYR A 98 10.38 -17.07 21.26
N ALA A 99 11.60 -16.50 21.33
CA ALA A 99 12.80 -17.12 20.79
C ALA A 99 14.05 -16.83 21.63
N PHE A 100 15.01 -17.73 21.56
CA PHE A 100 16.34 -17.53 22.11
C PHE A 100 17.40 -18.33 21.35
N VAL A 101 18.63 -17.85 21.41
CA VAL A 101 19.83 -18.53 20.97
C VAL A 101 20.49 -19.19 22.18
N GLU A 102 20.79 -20.48 22.13
CA GLU A 102 21.55 -21.20 23.15
C GLU A 102 22.97 -21.45 22.65
N THR A 103 23.95 -20.81 23.28
CA THR A 103 25.36 -20.92 22.93
C THR A 103 26.06 -22.08 23.63
N GLU A 104 25.62 -22.40 24.84
CA GLU A 104 26.04 -23.53 25.68
C GLU A 104 24.83 -24.03 26.45
N PRO A 105 24.80 -25.31 26.94
CA PRO A 105 23.66 -25.81 27.69
C PRO A 105 23.26 -24.88 28.84
N GLY A 106 22.03 -24.35 28.78
CA GLY A 106 21.47 -23.41 29.75
C GLY A 106 21.92 -21.94 29.65
N LYS A 107 22.81 -21.58 28.71
CA LYS A 107 23.23 -20.21 28.45
C LYS A 107 22.51 -19.65 27.21
N THR A 108 21.53 -18.82 27.46
CA THR A 108 20.60 -18.34 26.43
C THR A 108 20.62 -16.82 26.27
N ASN A 109 20.40 -16.36 25.03
CA ASN A 109 20.17 -14.95 24.68
C ASN A 109 18.80 -14.85 23.98
N THR A 110 17.86 -14.11 24.58
CA THR A 110 16.56 -13.86 23.98
C THR A 110 16.73 -13.00 22.73
N VAL A 111 15.94 -13.26 21.69
CA VAL A 111 15.93 -12.53 20.43
C VAL A 111 14.50 -12.21 20.01
N ASN A 112 14.33 -11.12 19.28
CA ASN A 112 13.03 -10.62 18.83
C ASN A 112 12.66 -11.24 17.48
N ILE A 113 11.53 -11.95 17.46
CA ILE A 113 10.99 -12.57 16.25
C ILE A 113 9.50 -12.26 16.10
N CYS A 114 8.99 -12.44 14.89
CA CYS A 114 7.55 -12.54 14.59
C CYS A 114 7.32 -13.63 13.53
N ALA A 115 6.21 -14.35 13.61
CA ALA A 115 5.83 -15.30 12.58
C ALA A 115 5.61 -14.58 11.23
N LEU A 116 6.04 -15.20 10.13
CA LEU A 116 5.70 -14.73 8.80
C LEU A 116 4.24 -15.03 8.47
N GLY A 117 3.60 -14.12 7.72
CA GLY A 117 2.21 -14.25 7.32
C GLY A 117 1.95 -15.49 6.45
N GLY A 118 1.04 -16.36 6.90
CA GLY A 118 0.77 -17.66 6.28
C GLY A 118 1.59 -18.80 6.83
N SER A 119 2.53 -18.55 7.76
CA SER A 119 3.31 -19.61 8.41
C SER A 119 2.46 -20.56 9.24
N VAL A 120 2.94 -21.80 9.42
CA VAL A 120 2.38 -22.79 10.35
C VAL A 120 2.98 -22.64 11.75
N ALA A 121 2.30 -23.22 12.77
CA ALA A 121 2.79 -23.23 14.15
C ALA A 121 4.02 -24.15 14.30
N THR A 122 4.84 -23.87 15.32
CA THR A 122 5.81 -24.83 15.84
C THR A 122 5.09 -25.96 16.59
N PRO A 123 5.75 -27.12 16.86
CA PRO A 123 5.25 -28.10 17.84
C PRO A 123 4.90 -27.43 19.18
N GLY A 124 3.97 -28.01 19.95
CA GLY A 124 3.40 -27.37 21.14
C GLY A 124 4.38 -26.89 22.20
N LEU A 125 5.53 -27.54 22.33
CA LEU A 125 6.62 -27.11 23.24
C LEU A 125 7.65 -26.17 22.57
N GLY A 126 7.41 -25.75 21.34
CA GLY A 126 8.38 -25.00 20.51
C GLY A 126 9.31 -25.95 19.74
N LEU A 127 10.21 -25.34 18.98
CA LEU A 127 11.18 -26.04 18.15
C LEU A 127 12.58 -25.58 18.52
N LYS A 128 13.50 -26.53 18.81
CA LYS A 128 14.90 -26.25 19.13
C LYS A 128 15.80 -27.12 18.27
N ALA A 129 16.67 -26.51 17.49
CA ALA A 129 17.62 -27.21 16.63
C ALA A 129 18.88 -26.40 16.39
N ASN A 130 19.89 -27.01 15.78
CA ASN A 130 21.02 -26.30 15.22
C ASN A 130 20.53 -25.39 14.09
N ILE A 131 21.20 -24.28 13.89
CA ILE A 131 20.87 -23.29 12.87
C ILE A 131 22.04 -23.08 11.92
N VAL A 132 21.76 -22.91 10.63
CA VAL A 132 22.73 -22.66 9.59
C VAL A 132 22.37 -21.38 8.83
N GLU A 133 23.37 -20.48 8.69
CA GLU A 133 23.19 -19.20 7.99
C GLU A 133 23.51 -19.35 6.50
N VAL A 134 22.64 -18.73 5.67
CA VAL A 134 22.83 -18.56 4.22
C VAL A 134 22.41 -17.13 3.80
N LYS A 135 22.99 -16.62 2.72
CA LYS A 135 22.67 -15.29 2.17
C LYS A 135 21.66 -15.36 1.00
N ASN A 136 21.59 -16.50 0.34
CA ASN A 136 20.75 -16.70 -0.84
C ASN A 136 20.43 -18.18 -1.06
N PHE A 137 19.69 -18.48 -2.11
CA PHE A 137 19.30 -19.86 -2.42
C PHE A 137 20.45 -20.67 -3.02
N GLU A 138 21.40 -20.02 -3.68
CA GLU A 138 22.61 -20.66 -4.21
C GLU A 138 23.53 -21.18 -3.10
N GLU A 139 23.69 -20.41 -2.02
CA GLU A 139 24.43 -20.88 -0.81
C GLU A 139 23.69 -22.03 -0.12
N LEU A 140 22.34 -21.99 -0.06
CA LEU A 140 21.55 -23.09 0.48
C LEU A 140 21.73 -24.38 -0.34
N GLU A 141 21.69 -24.26 -1.68
CA GLU A 141 21.93 -25.38 -2.60
C GLU A 141 23.34 -25.95 -2.43
N ALA A 142 24.35 -25.09 -2.29
CA ALA A 142 25.74 -25.52 -2.07
C ALA A 142 25.93 -26.28 -0.77
N LEU A 143 25.20 -25.95 0.30
CA LEU A 143 25.19 -26.71 1.56
C LEU A 143 24.55 -28.08 1.37
N GLY A 144 23.50 -28.15 0.60
CA GLY A 144 22.77 -29.38 0.30
C GLY A 144 22.17 -30.05 1.52
N LYS A 145 21.51 -31.21 1.30
CA LYS A 145 20.80 -31.96 2.33
C LYS A 145 21.69 -32.35 3.49
N SER A 146 22.94 -32.74 3.24
CA SER A 146 23.88 -33.19 4.27
C SER A 146 24.17 -32.19 5.38
N GLN A 147 24.07 -30.88 5.08
CA GLN A 147 24.32 -29.80 6.03
C GLN A 147 23.05 -29.11 6.53
N VAL A 148 21.90 -29.31 5.89
CA VAL A 148 20.63 -28.61 6.16
C VAL A 148 19.61 -29.53 6.88
N GLU A 149 19.59 -30.84 6.60
CA GLU A 149 18.58 -31.74 7.14
C GLU A 149 18.51 -31.68 8.67
N GLY A 150 17.30 -31.53 9.21
CA GLY A 150 17.02 -31.43 10.64
C GLY A 150 17.47 -30.11 11.30
N LYS A 151 17.91 -29.13 10.54
CA LYS A 151 18.32 -27.81 11.05
C LYS A 151 17.33 -26.70 10.72
N ILE A 152 17.50 -25.56 11.37
CA ILE A 152 16.84 -24.31 11.04
C ILE A 152 17.71 -23.59 10.00
N VAL A 153 17.11 -23.09 8.92
CA VAL A 153 17.83 -22.23 7.94
C VAL A 153 17.61 -20.78 8.31
N PHE A 154 18.70 -20.04 8.47
CA PHE A 154 18.70 -18.59 8.70
C PHE A 154 19.10 -17.86 7.42
N TYR A 155 18.13 -17.25 6.75
CA TYR A 155 18.35 -16.36 5.61
C TYR A 155 18.75 -14.97 6.11
N ASN A 156 20.01 -14.58 5.87
CA ASN A 156 20.57 -13.34 6.39
C ASN A 156 21.10 -12.43 5.28
N ARG A 157 20.32 -12.21 4.20
CA ARG A 157 20.62 -11.20 3.18
C ARG A 157 19.98 -9.88 3.58
N PRO A 158 20.78 -8.81 3.86
CA PRO A 158 20.23 -7.50 4.14
C PRO A 158 19.70 -6.83 2.86
N MET A 159 18.88 -5.79 3.01
CA MET A 159 18.62 -4.82 1.95
C MET A 159 19.93 -4.15 1.54
N GLN A 160 20.08 -3.82 0.24
CA GLN A 160 21.26 -3.18 -0.29
C GLN A 160 21.32 -1.70 0.14
N ALA A 161 22.30 -1.36 0.99
CA ALA A 161 22.39 -0.05 1.62
C ALA A 161 22.93 1.06 0.69
N ASP A 162 23.50 0.70 -0.45
CA ASP A 162 24.04 1.62 -1.46
C ASP A 162 23.00 2.06 -2.51
N LEU A 163 21.81 1.48 -2.49
CA LEU A 163 20.70 1.87 -3.36
C LEU A 163 19.91 3.05 -2.76
N ILE A 164 19.71 4.11 -3.55
CA ILE A 164 18.85 5.24 -3.18
C ILE A 164 17.38 4.82 -3.15
N SER A 165 16.96 3.96 -4.09
CA SER A 165 15.62 3.39 -4.10
C SER A 165 15.50 2.29 -3.04
N THR A 166 14.81 2.59 -1.94
CA THR A 166 14.56 1.61 -0.86
C THR A 166 13.68 0.46 -1.32
N PHE A 167 12.74 0.70 -2.27
CA PHE A 167 11.93 -0.35 -2.87
C PHE A 167 12.74 -1.31 -3.76
N GLU A 168 13.75 -0.81 -4.46
CA GLU A 168 14.68 -1.66 -5.21
C GLU A 168 15.53 -2.51 -4.25
N ALA A 169 16.03 -1.92 -3.18
CA ALA A 169 16.76 -2.63 -2.14
C ALA A 169 15.92 -3.74 -1.48
N TYR A 170 14.64 -3.47 -1.21
CA TYR A 170 13.68 -4.46 -0.72
C TYR A 170 13.43 -5.57 -1.75
N GLY A 171 13.17 -5.22 -3.00
CA GLY A 171 13.00 -6.17 -4.11
C GLY A 171 14.18 -7.13 -4.25
N GLY A 172 15.42 -6.65 -3.97
CA GLY A 172 16.64 -7.44 -4.01
C GLY A 172 16.74 -8.55 -2.95
N CYS A 173 15.93 -8.50 -1.87
CA CYS A 173 16.01 -9.50 -0.78
C CYS A 173 14.67 -10.17 -0.42
N VAL A 174 13.52 -9.68 -0.90
CA VAL A 174 12.19 -10.17 -0.50
C VAL A 174 11.94 -11.65 -0.78
N ASN A 175 12.60 -12.23 -1.79
CA ASN A 175 12.45 -13.64 -2.15
C ASN A 175 12.80 -14.60 -1.00
N GLN A 176 13.75 -14.24 -0.11
CA GLN A 176 14.11 -15.05 1.05
C GLN A 176 12.95 -15.19 2.06
N ARG A 177 12.12 -14.15 2.19
CA ARG A 177 10.88 -14.21 2.99
C ARG A 177 9.81 -15.00 2.26
N TYR A 178 9.56 -14.65 1.01
CA TYR A 178 8.42 -15.20 0.27
C TYR A 178 8.56 -16.67 -0.05
N LYS A 179 9.75 -17.12 -0.51
CA LYS A 179 10.03 -18.50 -0.96
C LYS A 179 10.93 -19.31 -0.01
N GLY A 180 11.50 -18.69 1.01
CA GLY A 180 12.54 -19.31 1.84
C GLY A 180 12.12 -20.66 2.45
N ALA A 181 10.86 -20.78 2.90
CA ALA A 181 10.35 -22.04 3.45
C ALA A 181 10.31 -23.17 2.41
N VAL A 182 9.85 -22.90 1.20
CA VAL A 182 9.79 -23.87 0.10
C VAL A 182 11.20 -24.32 -0.29
N GLU A 183 12.12 -23.38 -0.43
CA GLU A 183 13.50 -23.69 -0.82
C GLU A 183 14.22 -24.48 0.26
N ALA A 184 14.08 -24.12 1.54
CA ALA A 184 14.72 -24.84 2.65
C ALA A 184 14.16 -26.24 2.85
N ALA A 185 12.86 -26.44 2.65
CA ALA A 185 12.20 -27.76 2.79
C ALA A 185 12.78 -28.79 1.81
N LYS A 186 13.22 -28.40 0.60
CA LYS A 186 13.86 -29.28 -0.38
C LYS A 186 15.08 -30.01 0.17
N TYR A 187 15.76 -29.41 1.14
CA TYR A 187 16.98 -29.94 1.77
C TYR A 187 16.73 -30.50 3.16
N GLY A 188 15.46 -30.67 3.57
CA GLY A 188 15.10 -31.25 4.86
C GLY A 188 15.25 -30.31 6.06
N ALA A 189 15.24 -29.00 5.84
CA ALA A 189 15.14 -28.03 6.92
C ALA A 189 13.83 -28.22 7.69
N ILE A 190 13.86 -27.96 9.00
CA ILE A 190 12.68 -28.10 9.87
C ILE A 190 12.04 -26.76 10.27
N ALA A 191 12.68 -25.65 9.95
CA ALA A 191 12.17 -24.30 10.13
C ALA A 191 13.02 -23.28 9.37
N VAL A 192 12.51 -22.04 9.24
CA VAL A 192 13.20 -20.91 8.63
C VAL A 192 13.12 -19.69 9.54
N ILE A 193 14.26 -18.99 9.66
CA ILE A 193 14.36 -17.66 10.25
C ILE A 193 14.86 -16.71 9.16
N VAL A 194 14.21 -15.57 8.99
CA VAL A 194 14.53 -14.58 7.94
C VAL A 194 14.89 -13.27 8.58
N ARG A 195 16.04 -12.69 8.19
CA ARG A 195 16.39 -11.31 8.55
C ARG A 195 15.27 -10.35 8.10
N SER A 196 14.83 -9.48 8.98
CA SER A 196 13.86 -8.41 8.65
C SER A 196 14.41 -7.49 7.56
N MET A 197 13.51 -7.11 6.64
CA MET A 197 13.84 -6.27 5.48
C MET A 197 13.67 -4.80 5.86
N ASN A 198 14.75 -4.27 6.46
CA ASN A 198 14.86 -2.92 6.93
C ASN A 198 16.32 -2.45 6.78
N LEU A 199 16.55 -1.19 6.43
CA LEU A 199 17.88 -0.58 6.41
C LEU A 199 18.30 -0.07 7.79
N ARG A 200 17.32 0.29 8.62
CA ARG A 200 17.53 0.66 10.02
C ARG A 200 17.94 -0.57 10.84
N GLN A 201 18.85 -0.35 11.80
CA GLN A 201 19.23 -1.37 12.77
C GLN A 201 18.38 -1.16 14.03
N ASP A 202 17.45 -2.06 14.29
CA ASP A 202 16.51 -1.98 15.41
C ASP A 202 16.06 -3.38 15.89
N ASP A 203 15.18 -3.39 16.88
CA ASP A 203 14.68 -4.60 17.53
C ASP A 203 13.25 -4.98 17.06
N PHE A 204 12.75 -4.34 16.00
CA PHE A 204 11.44 -4.62 15.44
C PHE A 204 11.55 -5.69 14.33
N PRO A 205 11.04 -6.92 14.54
CA PRO A 205 10.95 -7.88 13.45
C PRO A 205 9.82 -7.51 12.49
N HIS A 206 10.08 -7.67 11.18
CA HIS A 206 9.15 -7.34 10.10
C HIS A 206 8.52 -8.61 9.54
N THR A 207 7.20 -8.73 9.65
CA THR A 207 6.42 -9.83 9.06
C THR A 207 6.28 -9.67 7.54
N GLY A 208 5.27 -10.22 6.97
CA GLY A 208 4.88 -10.14 5.57
C GLY A 208 4.55 -11.52 5.02
N SER A 209 3.87 -11.57 3.88
CA SER A 209 3.40 -12.83 3.31
C SER A 209 4.55 -13.73 2.85
N MET A 210 4.33 -15.03 3.03
CA MET A 210 5.15 -16.12 2.51
C MET A 210 4.28 -17.15 1.79
N THR A 211 4.91 -18.01 1.02
CA THR A 211 4.22 -19.12 0.35
C THR A 211 4.82 -20.47 0.73
N TYR A 212 3.97 -21.49 0.75
CA TYR A 212 4.40 -22.88 0.75
C TYR A 212 4.36 -23.50 -0.65
N GLY A 213 3.92 -22.74 -1.69
CA GLY A 213 3.77 -23.29 -3.04
C GLY A 213 2.89 -24.54 -3.01
N ASP A 214 3.39 -25.63 -3.61
CA ASP A 214 2.71 -26.90 -3.70
C ASP A 214 3.08 -27.87 -2.57
N LEU A 215 3.81 -27.42 -1.51
CA LEU A 215 4.18 -28.28 -0.37
C LEU A 215 2.92 -28.81 0.33
N PRO A 216 2.83 -30.14 0.54
CA PRO A 216 1.79 -30.76 1.35
C PRO A 216 1.73 -30.13 2.75
N VAL A 217 0.56 -30.16 3.37
CA VAL A 217 0.35 -29.49 4.68
C VAL A 217 1.27 -30.05 5.77
N ASP A 218 1.53 -31.36 5.75
CA ASP A 218 2.40 -32.09 6.69
C ASP A 218 3.90 -31.86 6.45
N GLU A 219 4.27 -31.31 5.29
CA GLU A 219 5.66 -30.96 4.97
C GLU A 219 5.96 -29.46 5.20
N ARG A 220 4.96 -28.66 5.59
CA ARG A 220 5.12 -27.22 5.82
C ARG A 220 5.90 -26.97 7.10
N ILE A 221 6.94 -26.14 7.00
CA ILE A 221 7.83 -25.81 8.10
C ILE A 221 7.54 -24.42 8.67
N PRO A 222 7.63 -24.21 10.01
CA PRO A 222 7.45 -22.92 10.64
C PRO A 222 8.48 -21.89 10.13
N SER A 223 8.02 -20.65 9.93
CA SER A 223 8.86 -19.56 9.42
C SER A 223 8.60 -18.27 10.18
N ALA A 224 9.67 -17.61 10.62
CA ALA A 224 9.62 -16.35 11.35
C ALA A 224 10.65 -15.35 10.84
N ALA A 225 10.38 -14.06 11.00
CA ALA A 225 11.37 -12.99 10.84
C ALA A 225 12.07 -12.72 12.18
N ILE A 226 13.34 -12.32 12.12
CA ILE A 226 14.16 -11.87 13.25
C ILE A 226 14.53 -10.40 13.03
N SER A 227 14.62 -9.58 14.11
CA SER A 227 15.00 -8.18 14.02
C SER A 227 16.40 -8.00 13.38
N THR A 228 16.69 -6.81 12.88
CA THR A 228 18.00 -6.54 12.23
C THR A 228 19.15 -6.59 13.22
N ASN A 229 18.96 -6.10 14.46
CA ASN A 229 19.95 -6.21 15.54
C ASN A 229 20.22 -7.66 15.92
N ASP A 230 19.18 -8.45 16.14
CA ASP A 230 19.32 -9.85 16.54
C ASP A 230 19.84 -10.73 15.40
N ALA A 231 19.55 -10.38 14.14
CA ALA A 231 20.15 -11.04 12.97
C ALA A 231 21.66 -10.84 12.91
N ASN A 232 22.14 -9.63 13.20
CA ASN A 232 23.58 -9.33 13.30
C ASN A 232 24.22 -10.10 14.48
N LEU A 233 23.57 -10.11 15.64
CA LEU A 233 24.00 -10.85 16.81
C LEU A 233 24.10 -12.34 16.51
N LEU A 234 23.07 -12.95 15.94
CA LEU A 234 23.03 -14.37 15.57
C LEU A 234 24.14 -14.73 14.57
N SER A 235 24.34 -13.89 13.54
CA SER A 235 25.42 -14.09 12.56
C SER A 235 26.80 -14.07 13.24
N THR A 236 27.04 -13.12 14.14
CA THR A 236 28.30 -13.03 14.91
C THR A 236 28.51 -14.29 15.78
N MET A 237 27.45 -14.75 16.48
CA MET A 237 27.52 -15.97 17.28
C MET A 237 27.84 -17.18 16.42
N LEU A 238 27.24 -17.31 15.23
CA LEU A 238 27.49 -18.40 14.29
C LEU A 238 28.91 -18.39 13.70
N GLN A 239 29.54 -17.23 13.57
CA GLN A 239 30.95 -17.14 13.19
C GLN A 239 31.89 -17.70 14.29
N LEU A 240 31.54 -17.48 15.55
CA LEU A 240 32.31 -17.93 16.70
C LEU A 240 32.06 -19.43 17.04
N ASN A 241 30.83 -19.89 16.90
CA ASN A 241 30.43 -21.26 17.22
C ASN A 241 29.33 -21.75 16.25
N LYS A 242 29.67 -22.69 15.38
CA LYS A 242 28.73 -23.30 14.42
C LYS A 242 27.69 -24.25 15.04
N ASN A 243 27.87 -24.63 16.32
CA ASN A 243 27.05 -25.63 16.99
C ASN A 243 25.98 -25.01 17.93
N ILE A 244 25.72 -23.70 17.82
CA ILE A 244 24.66 -23.06 18.61
C ILE A 244 23.29 -23.58 18.19
N LYS A 245 22.34 -23.52 19.13
CA LYS A 245 20.96 -23.93 18.91
C LYS A 245 20.06 -22.71 18.95
N PHE A 246 19.10 -22.68 18.06
CA PHE A 246 18.01 -21.71 18.05
C PHE A 246 16.72 -22.38 18.53
N TYR A 247 16.04 -21.73 19.45
CA TYR A 247 14.72 -22.13 19.90
C TYR A 247 13.71 -21.05 19.55
N PHE A 248 12.55 -21.45 19.06
CA PHE A 248 11.41 -20.55 18.97
C PHE A 248 10.07 -21.25 19.12
N LYS A 249 9.06 -20.47 19.47
CA LYS A 249 7.68 -20.92 19.59
C LYS A 249 6.75 -19.90 18.96
N GLN A 250 5.90 -20.38 18.05
CA GLN A 250 4.80 -19.62 17.41
C GLN A 250 3.56 -20.49 17.33
N SER A 251 2.36 -19.88 17.32
CA SER A 251 1.09 -20.60 17.41
C SER A 251 0.09 -20.24 16.31
N CYS A 252 0.58 -19.68 15.21
CA CYS A 252 -0.22 -19.22 14.08
C CYS A 252 -1.03 -20.37 13.43
N LYS A 253 -2.18 -20.00 12.84
CA LYS A 253 -3.09 -20.96 12.21
C LYS A 253 -3.74 -20.37 10.97
N GLN A 254 -3.83 -21.17 9.91
CA GLN A 254 -4.71 -20.89 8.79
C GLN A 254 -6.11 -21.39 9.13
N LEU A 255 -7.09 -20.53 9.06
CA LEU A 255 -8.51 -20.84 9.24
C LEU A 255 -9.22 -20.88 7.87
N LYS A 256 -10.52 -21.20 7.85
CA LYS A 256 -11.33 -21.14 6.62
C LYS A 256 -11.46 -19.70 6.14
N ASP A 257 -11.47 -19.53 4.82
CA ASP A 257 -11.74 -18.25 4.19
C ASP A 257 -13.10 -17.69 4.66
N VAL A 258 -13.17 -16.37 4.78
CA VAL A 258 -14.38 -15.64 5.18
C VAL A 258 -14.72 -14.55 4.18
N GLN A 259 -16.00 -14.13 4.16
CA GLN A 259 -16.40 -12.99 3.37
C GLN A 259 -15.97 -11.70 4.06
N SER A 260 -15.38 -10.78 3.28
CA SER A 260 -15.09 -9.39 3.61
C SER A 260 -15.51 -8.50 2.44
N TYR A 261 -15.09 -7.23 2.39
CA TYR A 261 -15.58 -6.29 1.39
C TYR A 261 -14.52 -5.27 1.00
N ASN A 262 -14.44 -4.94 -0.30
CA ASN A 262 -13.96 -3.62 -0.71
C ASN A 262 -15.01 -2.57 -0.37
N VAL A 263 -14.60 -1.40 0.09
CA VAL A 263 -15.49 -0.26 0.34
C VAL A 263 -15.35 0.73 -0.80
N ILE A 264 -16.46 1.10 -1.44
CA ILE A 264 -16.42 1.90 -2.67
C ILE A 264 -17.35 3.10 -2.54
N GLY A 265 -16.82 4.30 -2.80
CA GLY A 265 -17.58 5.54 -2.92
C GLY A 265 -17.45 6.12 -4.34
N GLN A 266 -18.47 6.80 -4.85
CA GLN A 266 -18.46 7.38 -6.20
C GLN A 266 -19.09 8.77 -6.25
N ILE A 267 -18.44 9.69 -6.97
CA ILE A 267 -19.03 10.90 -7.55
C ILE A 267 -19.25 10.59 -9.03
N THR A 268 -20.48 10.75 -9.50
CA THR A 268 -20.85 10.45 -10.90
C THR A 268 -20.47 11.62 -11.81
N GLY A 269 -19.84 11.30 -12.93
CA GLY A 269 -19.39 12.31 -13.88
C GLY A 269 -20.52 13.05 -14.57
N SER A 270 -20.34 14.35 -14.77
CA SER A 270 -21.34 15.24 -15.39
C SER A 270 -21.38 15.16 -16.93
N GLU A 271 -20.24 14.84 -17.57
CA GLU A 271 -20.11 14.78 -19.03
C GLU A 271 -19.87 13.35 -19.53
N PHE A 272 -19.05 12.57 -18.82
CA PHE A 272 -18.65 11.19 -19.18
C PHE A 272 -18.92 10.21 -18.04
N PRO A 273 -20.18 9.97 -17.63
CA PRO A 273 -20.51 9.15 -16.45
C PRO A 273 -20.10 7.68 -16.56
N ASN A 274 -19.81 7.18 -17.76
CA ASN A 274 -19.37 5.81 -18.02
C ASN A 274 -17.86 5.65 -18.20
N GLU A 275 -17.08 6.75 -18.05
CA GLU A 275 -15.64 6.72 -17.91
C GLU A 275 -15.29 6.82 -16.42
N TYR A 276 -14.53 5.83 -15.93
CA TYR A 276 -14.22 5.73 -14.50
C TYR A 276 -12.77 6.07 -14.23
N MET A 277 -12.57 6.88 -13.20
CA MET A 277 -11.29 7.13 -12.59
C MET A 277 -11.30 6.55 -11.18
N VAL A 278 -10.25 5.84 -10.78
CA VAL A 278 -10.15 5.20 -9.46
C VAL A 278 -9.03 5.87 -8.66
N VAL A 279 -9.27 6.11 -7.39
CA VAL A 279 -8.24 6.35 -6.37
C VAL A 279 -8.40 5.31 -5.28
N GLY A 280 -7.30 4.77 -4.76
CA GLY A 280 -7.38 3.71 -3.77
C GLY A 280 -6.11 3.49 -2.96
N GLY A 281 -6.27 2.67 -1.96
CA GLY A 281 -5.27 2.06 -1.11
C GLY A 281 -5.89 0.83 -0.46
N HIS A 282 -5.08 -0.01 0.19
CA HIS A 282 -5.63 -1.23 0.80
C HIS A 282 -6.06 -0.99 2.25
N LEU A 283 -7.24 -1.53 2.57
CA LEU A 283 -7.89 -1.32 3.87
C LEU A 283 -7.35 -2.25 4.95
N ASP A 284 -6.88 -3.44 4.58
CA ASP A 284 -6.23 -4.34 5.52
C ASP A 284 -4.81 -3.88 5.87
N SER A 285 -4.25 -4.45 6.89
CA SER A 285 -2.86 -4.24 7.33
C SER A 285 -2.36 -5.49 8.04
N TRP A 286 -1.04 -5.63 8.22
CA TRP A 286 -0.52 -6.65 9.13
C TRP A 286 -0.95 -6.41 10.58
N ASP A 287 -0.83 -7.44 11.40
CA ASP A 287 -1.38 -7.54 12.76
C ASP A 287 -0.39 -7.19 13.89
N LEU A 288 0.80 -6.71 13.55
CA LEU A 288 1.84 -6.34 14.53
C LEU A 288 1.72 -4.90 15.02
N GLY A 289 1.40 -3.98 14.14
CA GLY A 289 1.20 -2.56 14.38
C GLY A 289 -0.24 -2.11 14.10
N ASP A 290 -0.43 -0.81 14.02
CA ASP A 290 -1.74 -0.20 13.69
C ASP A 290 -1.97 -0.12 12.17
N GLY A 291 -0.94 -0.40 11.35
CA GLY A 291 -0.99 -0.24 9.90
C GLY A 291 -1.27 1.21 9.49
N SER A 292 -0.55 2.15 10.12
CA SER A 292 -0.78 3.59 9.90
C SER A 292 -0.16 4.07 8.60
N HIS A 293 1.08 3.64 8.29
CA HIS A 293 1.71 3.88 7.00
C HIS A 293 1.27 2.85 5.96
N ASP A 294 1.09 1.60 6.36
CA ASP A 294 0.84 0.44 5.48
C ASP A 294 -0.52 -0.21 5.80
N ASP A 295 -1.66 0.17 5.19
CA ASP A 295 -1.83 1.28 4.27
C ASP A 295 -2.96 2.23 4.73
N GLY A 296 -3.09 2.46 6.04
CA GLY A 296 -4.04 3.43 6.58
C GLY A 296 -3.88 4.81 5.93
N ALA A 297 -2.63 5.22 5.64
CA ALA A 297 -2.32 6.50 5.00
C ALA A 297 -2.93 6.59 3.59
N GLY A 298 -2.75 5.60 2.75
CA GLY A 298 -3.32 5.59 1.39
C GLY A 298 -4.83 5.50 1.40
N VAL A 299 -5.42 4.73 2.32
CA VAL A 299 -6.87 4.69 2.53
C VAL A 299 -7.45 6.08 2.76
N VAL A 300 -6.94 6.80 3.76
CA VAL A 300 -7.52 8.10 4.14
C VAL A 300 -7.20 9.20 3.13
N GLN A 301 -6.03 9.16 2.48
CA GLN A 301 -5.70 10.06 1.38
C GLN A 301 -6.66 9.87 0.21
N SER A 302 -6.97 8.63 -0.14
CA SER A 302 -7.91 8.29 -1.22
C SER A 302 -9.34 8.73 -0.92
N MET A 303 -9.81 8.58 0.33
CA MET A 303 -11.10 9.11 0.77
C MET A 303 -11.14 10.63 0.67
N ASP A 304 -10.05 11.30 1.06
CA ASP A 304 -9.96 12.76 1.09
C ASP A 304 -9.95 13.37 -0.31
N VAL A 305 -9.53 12.63 -1.35
CA VAL A 305 -9.63 13.08 -2.74
C VAL A 305 -11.08 13.46 -3.09
N LEU A 306 -12.06 12.61 -2.77
CA LEU A 306 -13.46 12.87 -3.10
C LEU A 306 -14.02 14.07 -2.31
N ARG A 307 -13.65 14.18 -1.03
CA ARG A 307 -14.02 15.33 -0.20
C ARG A 307 -13.44 16.63 -0.75
N LEU A 308 -12.13 16.63 -1.06
CA LEU A 308 -11.44 17.80 -1.56
C LEU A 308 -11.98 18.30 -2.92
N LEU A 309 -12.35 17.39 -3.83
CA LEU A 309 -13.02 17.75 -5.08
C LEU A 309 -14.34 18.51 -4.80
N LYS A 310 -15.18 17.98 -3.92
CA LYS A 310 -16.45 18.60 -3.54
C LYS A 310 -16.24 19.97 -2.87
N GLU A 311 -15.38 20.06 -1.87
CA GLU A 311 -15.14 21.30 -1.11
C GLU A 311 -14.41 22.38 -1.93
N SER A 312 -13.65 21.97 -2.95
CA SER A 312 -13.05 22.90 -3.90
C SER A 312 -14.01 23.36 -5.00
N GLY A 313 -15.27 22.93 -4.97
CA GLY A 313 -16.28 23.29 -5.96
C GLY A 313 -16.05 22.67 -7.34
N ILE A 314 -15.28 21.58 -7.42
CA ILE A 314 -14.98 20.87 -8.67
C ILE A 314 -16.10 19.87 -8.95
N THR A 315 -16.80 20.06 -10.07
CA THR A 315 -17.75 19.08 -10.58
C THR A 315 -17.03 18.18 -11.57
N PRO A 316 -16.78 16.91 -11.24
CA PRO A 316 -16.06 16.02 -12.12
C PRO A 316 -16.80 15.78 -13.45
N LYS A 317 -16.06 15.71 -14.54
CA LYS A 317 -16.58 15.32 -15.86
C LYS A 317 -16.80 13.83 -15.96
N ARG A 318 -15.88 13.04 -15.37
CA ARG A 318 -15.88 11.58 -15.31
C ARG A 318 -16.29 11.09 -13.94
N SER A 319 -16.78 9.86 -13.88
CA SER A 319 -17.07 9.22 -12.61
C SER A 319 -15.77 8.93 -11.84
N ILE A 320 -15.66 9.47 -10.62
CA ILE A 320 -14.49 9.25 -9.76
C ILE A 320 -14.89 8.34 -8.62
N ARG A 321 -14.17 7.25 -8.45
CA ARG A 321 -14.35 6.26 -7.38
C ARG A 321 -13.20 6.28 -6.42
N VAL A 322 -13.48 6.27 -5.12
CA VAL A 322 -12.56 5.73 -4.13
C VAL A 322 -12.84 4.25 -3.96
N VAL A 323 -11.78 3.44 -3.96
CA VAL A 323 -11.86 2.00 -3.70
C VAL A 323 -10.85 1.66 -2.61
N LEU A 324 -11.36 1.22 -1.45
CA LEU A 324 -10.55 0.74 -0.35
C LEU A 324 -10.49 -0.77 -0.48
N PHE A 325 -9.36 -1.26 -0.97
CA PHE A 325 -9.18 -2.66 -1.33
C PHE A 325 -8.98 -3.52 -0.09
N MET A 326 -9.53 -4.73 -0.10
CA MET A 326 -9.38 -5.66 1.00
C MET A 326 -8.49 -6.83 0.60
N ASN A 327 -7.54 -7.20 1.46
CA ASN A 327 -6.65 -8.35 1.27
C ASN A 327 -5.52 -8.11 0.25
N GLU A 328 -4.88 -6.95 0.28
CA GLU A 328 -3.61 -6.73 -0.42
C GLU A 328 -2.53 -7.61 0.19
N GLU A 329 -2.32 -7.50 1.50
CA GLU A 329 -1.23 -8.00 2.31
C GLU A 329 -0.93 -9.49 2.13
N ASN A 330 -1.96 -10.29 1.94
CA ASN A 330 -1.80 -11.74 1.84
C ASN A 330 -2.66 -12.39 0.76
N GLY A 331 -2.95 -11.68 -0.35
CA GLY A 331 -3.72 -12.31 -1.42
C GLY A 331 -4.08 -11.48 -2.65
N LEU A 332 -4.10 -10.15 -2.56
CA LEU A 332 -4.57 -9.25 -3.65
C LEU A 332 -6.00 -9.58 -4.13
N ARG A 333 -6.84 -10.12 -3.25
CA ARG A 333 -8.17 -10.60 -3.70
C ARG A 333 -9.13 -9.45 -3.93
N GLY A 334 -8.99 -8.33 -3.21
CA GLY A 334 -9.79 -7.13 -3.37
C GLY A 334 -9.61 -6.47 -4.73
N GLY A 335 -8.37 -6.16 -5.10
CA GLY A 335 -8.03 -5.58 -6.40
C GLY A 335 -8.44 -6.47 -7.57
N LYS A 336 -8.13 -7.78 -7.48
CA LYS A 336 -8.56 -8.77 -8.48
C LYS A 336 -10.08 -8.84 -8.61
N LYS A 337 -10.81 -8.82 -7.48
CA LYS A 337 -12.28 -8.85 -7.49
C LYS A 337 -12.89 -7.59 -8.09
N TYR A 338 -12.30 -6.43 -7.77
CA TYR A 338 -12.76 -5.17 -8.36
C TYR A 338 -12.59 -5.18 -9.89
N ALA A 339 -11.42 -5.58 -10.39
CA ALA A 339 -11.15 -5.67 -11.82
C ALA A 339 -12.03 -6.74 -12.53
N GLU A 340 -12.27 -7.89 -11.88
CA GLU A 340 -13.20 -8.91 -12.39
C GLU A 340 -14.61 -8.35 -12.62
N VAL A 341 -15.15 -7.65 -11.62
CA VAL A 341 -16.50 -7.06 -11.69
C VAL A 341 -16.55 -5.93 -12.72
N ALA A 342 -15.51 -5.09 -12.78
CA ALA A 342 -15.38 -4.04 -13.79
C ALA A 342 -15.42 -4.63 -15.22
N LYS A 343 -14.68 -5.70 -15.46
CA LYS A 343 -14.69 -6.43 -16.74
C LYS A 343 -16.07 -7.03 -17.07
N GLN A 344 -16.71 -7.67 -16.08
CA GLN A 344 -18.06 -8.26 -16.27
C GLN A 344 -19.11 -7.21 -16.64
N LYS A 345 -18.97 -5.98 -16.12
CA LYS A 345 -19.86 -4.86 -16.40
C LYS A 345 -19.46 -4.03 -17.62
N ASN A 346 -18.35 -4.39 -18.29
CA ASN A 346 -17.76 -3.61 -19.37
C ASN A 346 -17.49 -2.14 -18.99
N GLU A 347 -17.05 -1.89 -17.75
CA GLU A 347 -16.73 -0.56 -17.26
C GLU A 347 -15.43 -0.04 -17.88
N ASN A 348 -15.44 1.20 -18.39
CA ASN A 348 -14.28 1.84 -19.00
C ASN A 348 -13.45 2.59 -17.94
N HIS A 349 -12.44 1.93 -17.36
CA HIS A 349 -11.51 2.55 -16.42
C HIS A 349 -10.38 3.25 -17.18
N VAL A 350 -10.45 4.58 -17.29
CA VAL A 350 -9.49 5.39 -18.04
C VAL A 350 -8.24 5.73 -17.21
N PHE A 351 -8.41 5.86 -15.89
CA PHE A 351 -7.32 6.20 -14.96
C PHE A 351 -7.49 5.47 -13.63
N ALA A 352 -6.38 5.06 -13.02
CA ALA A 352 -6.37 4.62 -11.62
C ALA A 352 -5.09 5.08 -10.93
N LEU A 353 -5.21 5.49 -9.66
CA LEU A 353 -4.12 5.97 -8.81
C LEU A 353 -4.18 5.23 -7.48
N GLU A 354 -3.06 4.64 -7.08
CA GLU A 354 -2.90 3.99 -5.78
C GLU A 354 -1.91 4.75 -4.89
N SER A 355 -2.22 4.83 -3.62
CA SER A 355 -1.30 5.27 -2.59
C SER A 355 -1.04 4.11 -1.65
N ASP A 356 0.17 3.54 -1.73
CA ASP A 356 0.64 2.39 -0.95
C ASP A 356 2.16 2.47 -0.81
N SER A 357 2.63 3.52 -0.15
CA SER A 357 4.05 3.75 0.13
C SER A 357 4.23 4.64 1.37
N GLY A 358 3.20 4.68 2.23
CA GLY A 358 3.18 5.41 3.48
C GLY A 358 2.76 6.87 3.37
N GLY A 359 2.46 7.47 4.52
CA GLY A 359 2.01 8.86 4.67
C GLY A 359 3.13 9.88 4.75
N PHE A 360 4.28 9.64 4.11
CA PHE A 360 5.43 10.54 4.10
C PHE A 360 5.27 11.69 3.08
N THR A 361 6.19 12.66 3.11
CA THR A 361 6.15 13.82 2.20
C THR A 361 6.05 13.35 0.74
N PRO A 362 4.99 13.73 -0.01
CA PRO A 362 4.87 13.34 -1.41
C PRO A 362 5.99 13.95 -2.24
N ARG A 363 6.54 13.19 -3.18
CA ARG A 363 7.61 13.58 -4.10
C ARG A 363 7.17 13.57 -5.55
N GLY A 364 6.14 12.79 -5.89
CA GLY A 364 5.62 12.68 -7.25
C GLY A 364 4.80 11.42 -7.49
N PHE A 365 4.91 10.93 -8.70
CA PHE A 365 4.15 9.77 -9.18
C PHE A 365 4.98 8.90 -10.10
N SER A 366 4.70 7.60 -10.09
CA SER A 366 5.08 6.69 -11.16
C SER A 366 3.87 6.37 -12.04
N PHE A 367 4.10 6.07 -13.32
CA PHE A 367 3.04 5.87 -14.31
C PHE A 367 3.29 4.63 -15.15
N ASP A 368 2.33 3.73 -15.16
CA ASP A 368 2.24 2.63 -16.11
C ASP A 368 1.28 3.03 -17.24
N CYS A 369 1.83 3.51 -18.33
CA CYS A 369 1.07 4.05 -19.46
C CYS A 369 1.89 4.04 -20.75
N THR A 370 1.24 4.39 -21.88
CA THR A 370 1.89 4.58 -23.19
C THR A 370 2.82 5.80 -23.16
N ASP A 371 3.78 5.88 -24.12
CA ASP A 371 4.68 7.05 -24.26
C ASP A 371 3.90 8.34 -24.55
N ALA A 372 2.81 8.25 -25.31
CA ALA A 372 1.96 9.39 -25.62
C ALA A 372 1.27 9.94 -24.37
N SER A 373 0.68 9.07 -23.55
CA SER A 373 0.07 9.47 -22.27
C SER A 373 1.11 10.00 -21.29
N PHE A 374 2.30 9.42 -21.25
CA PHE A 374 3.38 9.90 -20.40
C PHE A 374 3.86 11.29 -20.78
N SER A 375 3.99 11.56 -22.11
CA SER A 375 4.33 12.92 -22.60
C SER A 375 3.30 13.98 -22.19
N GLN A 376 2.01 13.60 -22.17
CA GLN A 376 0.95 14.48 -21.66
C GLN A 376 1.11 14.75 -20.16
N VAL A 377 1.34 13.70 -19.37
CA VAL A 377 1.54 13.81 -17.92
C VAL A 377 2.75 14.71 -17.58
N LEU A 378 3.86 14.54 -18.29
CA LEU A 378 5.06 15.37 -18.12
C LEU A 378 4.77 16.86 -18.38
N SER A 379 3.82 17.19 -19.27
CA SER A 379 3.43 18.59 -19.51
C SER A 379 2.79 19.25 -18.29
N TRP A 380 2.29 18.49 -17.32
CA TRP A 380 1.69 18.98 -16.08
C TRP A 380 2.70 19.15 -14.94
N GLU A 381 3.91 18.55 -15.03
CA GLU A 381 4.95 18.66 -13.98
C GLU A 381 5.18 20.10 -13.50
N PRO A 382 5.26 21.15 -14.39
CA PRO A 382 5.45 22.53 -13.95
C PRO A 382 4.37 23.04 -12.97
N LEU A 383 3.14 22.52 -13.02
CA LEU A 383 2.06 22.87 -12.11
C LEU A 383 2.31 22.37 -10.68
N PHE A 384 3.09 21.30 -10.53
CA PHE A 384 3.40 20.67 -9.26
C PHE A 384 4.68 21.21 -8.61
N LYS A 385 5.56 21.87 -9.33
CA LYS A 385 6.83 22.43 -8.80
C LYS A 385 6.67 23.32 -7.57
N PRO A 386 5.63 24.20 -7.47
CA PRO A 386 5.41 25.00 -6.27
C PRO A 386 5.17 24.19 -4.99
N TYR A 387 4.79 22.92 -5.13
CA TYR A 387 4.49 21.98 -4.04
C TYR A 387 5.61 20.98 -3.79
N LEU A 388 6.79 21.17 -4.42
CA LEU A 388 7.97 20.33 -4.32
C LEU A 388 7.75 18.88 -4.83
N ILE A 389 6.80 18.74 -5.75
CA ILE A 389 6.52 17.50 -6.48
C ILE A 389 7.29 17.58 -7.80
N HIS A 390 8.22 16.64 -8.00
CA HIS A 390 9.15 16.68 -9.13
C HIS A 390 9.47 15.30 -9.71
N TYR A 391 8.90 14.25 -9.13
CA TYR A 391 9.13 12.89 -9.55
C TYR A 391 7.97 12.46 -10.47
N PHE A 392 8.22 12.42 -11.76
CA PHE A 392 7.28 11.96 -12.78
C PHE A 392 8.01 10.94 -13.64
N GLU A 393 7.81 9.65 -13.34
CA GLU A 393 8.56 8.58 -13.96
C GLU A 393 7.66 7.46 -14.48
N LYS A 394 8.13 6.75 -15.51
CA LYS A 394 7.52 5.47 -15.88
C LYS A 394 7.87 4.41 -14.85
N GLY A 395 6.87 3.62 -14.43
CA GLY A 395 7.07 2.58 -13.43
C GLY A 395 5.78 1.88 -13.04
N GLY A 396 5.83 1.08 -11.98
CA GLY A 396 4.66 0.42 -11.42
C GLY A 396 3.67 1.42 -10.81
N SER A 397 2.40 1.09 -10.82
CA SER A 397 1.31 1.92 -10.29
C SER A 397 0.94 1.58 -8.84
N GLY A 398 0.77 0.31 -8.56
CA GLY A 398 0.33 -0.27 -7.31
C GLY A 398 -0.23 -1.67 -7.54
N ALA A 399 -0.32 -2.46 -6.46
CA ALA A 399 -0.70 -3.86 -6.56
C ALA A 399 -2.20 -4.06 -6.80
N ASP A 400 -3.04 -3.24 -6.17
CA ASP A 400 -4.49 -3.37 -6.24
C ASP A 400 -5.11 -2.77 -7.52
N VAL A 401 -4.55 -1.68 -8.04
CA VAL A 401 -4.99 -1.09 -9.32
C VAL A 401 -4.38 -1.80 -10.53
N GLY A 402 -3.28 -2.52 -10.36
CA GLY A 402 -2.59 -3.25 -11.42
C GLY A 402 -3.51 -4.12 -12.29
N PRO A 403 -4.45 -4.91 -11.72
CA PRO A 403 -5.40 -5.72 -12.49
C PRO A 403 -6.35 -4.94 -13.42
N LEU A 404 -6.45 -3.61 -13.28
CA LEU A 404 -7.23 -2.74 -14.17
C LEU A 404 -6.49 -2.36 -15.46
N LYS A 405 -5.20 -2.72 -15.59
CA LYS A 405 -4.39 -2.33 -16.75
C LYS A 405 -4.98 -2.75 -18.07
N THR A 406 -5.03 -1.80 -19.00
CA THR A 406 -5.38 -1.99 -20.41
C THR A 406 -4.29 -1.37 -21.31
N GLU A 407 -4.41 -1.53 -22.61
CA GLU A 407 -3.46 -0.94 -23.58
C GLU A 407 -3.50 0.59 -23.62
N THR A 408 -4.62 1.20 -23.21
CA THR A 408 -4.88 2.64 -23.43
C THR A 408 -5.04 3.45 -22.13
N ASN A 409 -5.32 2.81 -21.00
CA ASN A 409 -5.50 3.53 -19.75
C ASN A 409 -4.16 3.92 -19.11
N VAL A 410 -4.24 4.82 -18.12
CA VAL A 410 -3.10 5.22 -17.29
C VAL A 410 -3.31 4.70 -15.89
N LEU A 411 -2.35 3.92 -15.39
CA LEU A 411 -2.26 3.61 -13.97
C LEU A 411 -1.12 4.41 -13.35
N ALA A 412 -1.32 4.89 -12.11
CA ALA A 412 -0.34 5.70 -11.40
C ALA A 412 -0.20 5.23 -9.95
N GLY A 413 0.98 5.45 -9.38
CA GLY A 413 1.25 5.29 -7.94
C GLY A 413 1.74 6.60 -7.35
N LEU A 414 1.20 7.01 -6.20
CA LEU A 414 1.77 8.12 -5.43
C LEU A 414 3.15 7.69 -4.93
N ARG A 415 4.15 8.56 -5.06
CA ARG A 415 5.52 8.32 -4.61
C ARG A 415 5.90 9.36 -3.56
N PRO A 416 5.78 9.02 -2.27
CA PRO A 416 6.35 9.82 -1.18
C PRO A 416 7.85 9.58 -1.04
N ASP A 417 8.47 10.31 -0.11
CA ASP A 417 9.83 10.05 0.36
C ASP A 417 9.88 8.66 1.03
N SER A 418 10.54 7.71 0.39
CA SER A 418 10.54 6.31 0.82
C SER A 418 11.67 5.96 1.80
N GLN A 419 12.53 6.93 2.18
CA GLN A 419 13.74 6.63 2.96
C GLN A 419 13.45 6.04 4.34
N ARG A 420 12.27 6.31 4.90
CA ARG A 420 11.83 5.81 6.21
C ARG A 420 10.71 4.77 6.13
N TYR A 421 10.18 4.46 4.93
CA TYR A 421 9.05 3.55 4.79
C TYR A 421 9.35 2.17 5.39
N PHE A 422 10.49 1.60 5.04
CA PHE A 422 10.90 0.29 5.54
C PHE A 422 11.30 0.26 7.02
N ASP A 423 11.43 1.40 7.70
CA ASP A 423 11.57 1.44 9.16
C ASP A 423 10.29 1.00 9.88
N HIS A 424 9.13 1.09 9.19
CA HIS A 424 7.81 0.82 9.73
C HIS A 424 7.08 -0.34 9.02
N HIS A 425 7.33 -0.53 7.72
CA HIS A 425 6.67 -1.50 6.86
C HIS A 425 6.63 -2.91 7.48
N HIS A 426 5.43 -3.42 7.74
CA HIS A 426 5.17 -4.74 8.32
C HIS A 426 5.70 -4.96 9.74
N ALA A 427 5.92 -3.93 10.53
CA ALA A 427 6.49 -4.03 11.87
C ALA A 427 5.56 -3.44 12.94
N SER A 428 5.84 -3.76 14.21
CA SER A 428 4.99 -3.30 15.33
C SER A 428 5.11 -1.80 15.64
N ASN A 429 6.05 -1.10 15.03
CA ASN A 429 6.23 0.35 15.13
C ASN A 429 5.56 1.11 13.97
N ASP A 430 4.79 0.43 13.11
CA ASP A 430 3.86 1.10 12.19
C ASP A 430 2.61 1.53 12.95
N THR A 431 2.74 2.66 13.65
CA THR A 431 1.73 3.21 14.54
C THR A 431 1.41 4.66 14.20
N PHE A 432 0.28 5.16 14.69
CA PHE A 432 -0.16 6.52 14.44
C PHE A 432 0.86 7.59 14.87
N ASP A 433 1.66 7.32 15.89
CA ASP A 433 2.71 8.24 16.38
C ASP A 433 3.81 8.49 15.33
N ALA A 434 3.97 7.61 14.34
CA ALA A 434 4.92 7.79 13.24
C ALA A 434 4.40 8.75 12.16
N ILE A 435 3.11 9.08 12.16
CA ILE A 435 2.46 9.89 11.13
C ILE A 435 2.64 11.38 11.37
N ASN A 436 3.12 12.07 10.35
CA ASN A 436 3.12 13.53 10.32
C ASN A 436 1.85 14.05 9.63
N LYS A 437 1.00 14.77 10.38
CA LYS A 437 -0.26 15.31 9.85
C LYS A 437 -0.08 16.08 8.54
N ARG A 438 0.92 16.96 8.49
CA ARG A 438 1.13 17.83 7.32
C ARG A 438 1.55 17.02 6.09
N GLU A 439 2.41 16.03 6.25
CA GLU A 439 2.85 15.15 5.17
C GLU A 439 1.68 14.33 4.61
N LEU A 440 0.85 13.79 5.50
CA LEU A 440 -0.35 13.03 5.13
C LEU A 440 -1.33 13.86 4.30
N GLU A 441 -1.65 15.09 4.76
CA GLU A 441 -2.55 16.01 4.07
C GLU A 441 -1.97 16.49 2.73
N LEU A 442 -0.64 16.68 2.63
CA LEU A 442 0.02 16.97 1.35
C LEU A 442 -0.14 15.83 0.35
N GLY A 443 -0.12 14.58 0.80
CA GLY A 443 -0.38 13.41 -0.05
C GLY A 443 -1.77 13.47 -0.68
N ALA A 444 -2.81 13.69 0.12
CA ALA A 444 -4.18 13.82 -0.35
C ALA A 444 -4.35 14.98 -1.37
N ALA A 445 -3.74 16.15 -1.10
CA ALA A 445 -3.75 17.30 -2.02
C ALA A 445 -3.08 16.96 -3.35
N THR A 446 -1.94 16.25 -3.29
CA THR A 446 -1.16 15.84 -4.46
C THR A 446 -1.96 14.87 -5.34
N MET A 447 -2.58 13.85 -4.74
CA MET A 447 -3.47 12.92 -5.44
C MET A 447 -4.65 13.64 -6.08
N THR A 448 -5.34 14.51 -5.32
CA THR A 448 -6.50 15.28 -5.81
C THR A 448 -6.14 16.16 -7.01
N SER A 449 -4.97 16.79 -6.98
CA SER A 449 -4.47 17.64 -8.05
C SER A 449 -4.24 16.84 -9.34
N LEU A 450 -3.68 15.64 -9.25
CA LEU A 450 -3.48 14.77 -10.41
C LEU A 450 -4.83 14.27 -10.97
N VAL A 451 -5.74 13.85 -10.11
CA VAL A 451 -7.10 13.43 -10.48
C VAL A 451 -7.84 14.57 -11.20
N TYR A 452 -7.78 15.80 -10.70
CA TYR A 452 -8.37 16.97 -11.35
C TYR A 452 -7.84 17.18 -12.78
N LEU A 453 -6.53 17.04 -12.98
CA LEU A 453 -5.93 17.23 -14.31
C LEU A 453 -6.37 16.14 -15.30
N PHE A 454 -6.40 14.88 -14.85
CA PHE A 454 -6.92 13.78 -15.68
C PHE A 454 -8.41 13.92 -15.98
N ASP A 455 -9.20 14.35 -15.02
CA ASP A 455 -10.63 14.63 -15.25
C ASP A 455 -10.86 15.76 -16.24
N LYS A 456 -10.10 16.86 -16.11
CA LYS A 456 -10.23 18.04 -16.96
C LYS A 456 -9.82 17.78 -18.41
N TYR A 457 -8.67 17.12 -18.60
CA TYR A 457 -8.04 16.98 -19.92
C TYR A 457 -8.26 15.60 -20.57
N GLY A 458 -8.65 14.62 -19.79
CA GLY A 458 -8.73 13.23 -20.26
C GLY A 458 -7.35 12.64 -20.59
N ILE A 459 -7.38 11.49 -21.21
CA ILE A 459 -6.20 10.83 -21.76
C ILE A 459 -6.24 11.02 -23.27
N ASN A 460 -5.19 11.57 -23.84
CA ASN A 460 -5.09 11.78 -25.27
C ASN A 460 -4.23 10.64 -25.87
N PRO A 461 -4.83 9.61 -26.52
CA PRO A 461 -4.09 8.51 -27.10
C PRO A 461 -3.46 8.85 -28.47
N ILE A 462 -3.34 10.13 -28.83
CA ILE A 462 -2.83 10.55 -30.15
C ILE A 462 -1.37 10.10 -30.27
N ASN A 463 -1.18 9.05 -31.03
CA ASN A 463 0.11 8.59 -31.52
C ASN A 463 0.70 9.69 -32.44
N THR A 464 1.55 10.56 -31.91
CA THR A 464 2.27 11.59 -32.68
C THR A 464 3.29 11.03 -33.67
N SER A 465 3.41 9.71 -33.80
CA SER A 465 4.28 9.05 -34.78
C SER A 465 3.81 9.15 -36.25
N LYS A 466 2.73 9.87 -36.54
CA LYS A 466 2.23 10.08 -37.93
C LYS A 466 2.46 11.48 -38.50
N VAL A 467 3.17 12.38 -37.85
CA VAL A 467 3.32 13.79 -38.31
C VAL A 467 4.76 14.13 -38.74
N ILE A 468 5.64 13.19 -39.00
CA ILE A 468 6.91 13.51 -39.72
C ILE A 468 7.03 12.63 -40.97
N LYS A 469 6.23 12.96 -41.95
CA LYS A 469 6.52 12.71 -43.37
C LYS A 469 5.90 13.88 -44.15
N ARG A 470 6.67 14.93 -44.26
CA ARG A 470 6.69 15.85 -45.43
C ARG A 470 8.10 16.36 -45.61
#